data_24fe21fc847c27139c17f0d5e12ae0d0
#
_entry.id   24fe21fc847c27139c17f0d5e12ae0d0
#
_cell.length_a   1.000
_cell.length_b   1.000
_cell.length_c   1.000
_cell.angle_alpha   90.00
_cell.angle_beta   90.00
_cell.angle_gamma   90.00
#
_symmetry.space_group_name_H-M   'P 1'
#
loop_
_entity.id
_entity.type
_entity.pdbx_description
1 polymer ?
#
loop_
_entity_poly.entity_id
_entity_poly.type
_entity_poly.pdbx_seq_one_letter_code
_entity_poly.pdbx_strand_id
1 'polypeptide(L)'
;TIDALFLNEDRHTHNIAVLMNGKGDYAYCPIFDNGAGLLADTTMDYPLSGDVYRLMDNVQSKTICSEFDEQLDISEALYKTNLKFNFTKKDVTELLKNAEAYPKEIRNRVETIIFAQMRKYSYLFSSV
;
A
#
# COMPACT_ATOMS: atom_id res chain seq x y z
N THR A 1 0.77 -4.48 6.69
CA THR A 1 -0.48 -3.72 6.62
C THR A 1 -0.44 -2.63 5.55
N ILE A 2 0.55 -1.73 5.61
CA ILE A 2 0.65 -0.63 4.63
C ILE A 2 0.82 -1.17 3.21
N ASP A 3 1.72 -2.13 3.00
CA ASP A 3 1.94 -2.72 1.68
C ASP A 3 0.69 -3.41 1.12
N ALA A 4 -0.11 -4.03 1.98
CA ALA A 4 -1.39 -4.63 1.58
C ALA A 4 -2.40 -3.58 1.13
N LEU A 5 -2.53 -2.46 1.86
CA LEU A 5 -3.46 -1.39 1.51
C LEU A 5 -3.08 -0.73 0.16
N PHE A 6 -1.80 -0.48 -0.04
CA PHE A 6 -1.31 0.22 -1.24
C PHE A 6 -0.80 -0.72 -2.35
N LEU A 7 -0.98 -2.03 -2.21
CA LEU A 7 -0.56 -3.03 -3.20
C LEU A 7 0.93 -2.90 -3.56
N ASN A 8 1.80 -2.73 -2.57
CA ASN A 8 3.23 -2.66 -2.78
C ASN A 8 3.80 -4.08 -2.98
N GLU A 9 4.19 -4.40 -4.20
CA GLU A 9 4.67 -5.72 -4.57
C GLU A 9 6.17 -5.92 -4.36
N ASP A 10 6.91 -4.93 -3.92
CA ASP A 10 8.37 -4.99 -3.84
C ASP A 10 8.94 -4.78 -2.43
N ARG A 11 8.19 -5.14 -1.39
CA ARG A 11 8.70 -5.13 -0.02
C ARG A 11 9.53 -6.38 0.27
N HIS A 12 10.73 -6.45 -0.29
CA HIS A 12 11.71 -7.49 0.05
C HIS A 12 12.58 -7.06 1.24
N THR A 13 13.43 -7.97 1.72
CA THR A 13 14.24 -7.76 2.94
C THR A 13 15.23 -6.59 2.83
N HIS A 14 15.66 -6.21 1.64
CA HIS A 14 16.54 -5.05 1.42
C HIS A 14 15.78 -3.71 1.55
N ASN A 15 14.46 -3.73 1.53
CA ASN A 15 13.59 -2.57 1.73
C ASN A 15 13.04 -2.48 3.16
N ILE A 16 13.63 -3.22 4.09
CA ILE A 16 13.32 -3.20 5.52
C ILE A 16 14.63 -2.97 6.26
N ALA A 17 14.63 -2.03 7.19
CA ALA A 17 15.82 -1.70 7.95
C ALA A 17 15.52 -1.35 9.41
N VAL A 18 16.56 -1.43 10.22
CA VAL A 18 16.57 -0.89 11.59
C VAL A 18 17.67 0.15 11.70
N LEU A 19 17.45 1.14 12.54
CA LEU A 19 18.42 2.16 12.86
C LEU A 19 19.10 1.78 14.19
N MET A 20 20.39 1.99 14.27
CA MET A 20 21.16 1.82 15.50
C MET A 20 21.86 3.13 15.84
N ASN A 21 21.72 3.61 17.08
CA ASN A 21 22.46 4.76 17.56
C ASN A 21 23.88 4.38 18.00
N GLY A 22 24.70 5.38 18.38
CA GLY A 22 26.07 5.16 18.86
C GLY A 22 26.16 4.42 20.21
N LYS A 23 25.03 4.19 20.91
CA LYS A 23 24.94 3.46 22.18
C LYS A 23 24.50 2.01 22.00
N GLY A 24 24.21 1.57 20.78
CA GLY A 24 23.74 0.23 20.48
C GLY A 24 22.23 0.02 20.63
N ASP A 25 21.43 1.08 20.80
CA ASP A 25 19.99 1.00 20.81
C ASP A 25 19.43 0.95 19.39
N TYR A 26 18.35 0.18 19.18
CA TYR A 26 17.72 -0.01 17.89
C TYR A 26 16.37 0.69 17.83
N ALA A 27 16.04 1.20 16.66
CA ALA A 27 14.71 1.69 16.30
C ALA A 27 14.33 1.22 14.89
N TYR A 28 13.04 1.13 14.61
CA TYR A 28 12.60 0.83 13.25
C TYR A 28 12.95 1.99 12.32
N CYS A 29 13.56 1.66 11.19
CA CYS A 29 13.67 2.63 10.10
C CYS A 29 12.27 2.95 9.55
N PRO A 30 11.95 4.21 9.27
CA PRO A 30 10.75 4.54 8.50
C PRO A 30 10.69 3.73 7.21
N ILE A 31 9.48 3.37 6.77
CA ILE A 31 9.32 2.65 5.51
C ILE A 31 9.85 3.48 4.34
N PHE A 32 10.56 2.84 3.43
CA PHE A 32 11.16 3.46 2.27
C PHE A 32 11.00 2.57 1.05
N ASP A 33 11.32 3.10 -0.13
CA ASP A 33 11.20 2.40 -1.42
C ASP A 33 9.80 1.85 -1.66
N ASN A 34 8.82 2.76 -1.63
CA ASN A 34 7.39 2.43 -1.79
C ASN A 34 6.90 2.62 -3.24
N GLY A 35 7.80 2.79 -4.20
CA GLY A 35 7.47 3.12 -5.59
C GLY A 35 6.75 2.03 -6.38
N ALA A 36 6.76 0.79 -5.90
CA ALA A 36 6.08 -0.34 -6.56
C ALA A 36 4.63 -0.55 -6.09
N GLY A 37 4.02 0.45 -5.46
CA GLY A 37 2.63 0.41 -5.03
C GLY A 37 1.66 0.98 -6.05
N LEU A 38 0.36 0.78 -5.83
CA LEU A 38 -0.75 1.39 -6.59
C LEU A 38 -0.70 1.13 -8.10
N LEU A 39 -0.18 -0.02 -8.52
CA LEU A 39 0.01 -0.40 -9.93
C LEU A 39 0.87 0.63 -10.70
N ALA A 40 1.96 1.10 -10.08
CA ALA A 40 2.76 2.20 -10.62
C ALA A 40 3.45 1.91 -11.95
N ASP A 41 3.80 0.66 -12.24
CA ASP A 41 4.40 0.28 -13.52
C ASP A 41 3.36 0.22 -14.65
N THR A 42 3.03 1.39 -15.18
CA THR A 42 2.04 1.53 -16.26
C THR A 42 2.58 1.18 -17.65
N THR A 43 3.88 0.98 -17.77
CA THR A 43 4.53 0.72 -19.06
C THR A 43 4.63 -0.77 -19.39
N MET A 44 4.80 -1.60 -18.38
CA MET A 44 5.01 -3.05 -18.54
C MET A 44 3.90 -3.87 -17.90
N ASP A 45 3.84 -3.89 -16.57
CA ASP A 45 3.03 -4.85 -15.83
C ASP A 45 1.57 -4.43 -15.68
N TYR A 46 1.31 -3.13 -15.58
CA TYR A 46 -0.03 -2.61 -15.26
C TYR A 46 -0.47 -1.51 -16.21
N PRO A 47 -0.68 -1.80 -17.51
CA PRO A 47 -1.04 -0.77 -18.50
C PRO A 47 -2.38 -0.09 -18.15
N LEU A 48 -2.47 1.20 -18.43
CA LEU A 48 -3.69 2.01 -18.14
C LEU A 48 -4.93 1.53 -18.91
N SER A 49 -4.74 0.85 -20.04
CA SER A 49 -5.83 0.26 -20.83
C SER A 49 -6.46 -0.99 -20.21
N GLY A 50 -5.81 -1.58 -19.20
CA GLY A 50 -6.29 -2.79 -18.53
C GLY A 50 -7.44 -2.53 -17.56
N ASP A 51 -8.20 -3.58 -17.24
CA ASP A 51 -9.18 -3.56 -16.16
C ASP A 51 -8.45 -3.46 -14.81
N VAL A 52 -8.64 -2.34 -14.11
CA VAL A 52 -7.93 -2.04 -12.88
C VAL A 52 -8.20 -3.09 -11.79
N TYR A 53 -9.40 -3.58 -11.65
CA TYR A 53 -9.73 -4.58 -10.63
C TYR A 53 -9.04 -5.92 -10.88
N ARG A 54 -8.99 -6.33 -12.13
CA ARG A 54 -8.27 -7.55 -12.52
C ARG A 54 -6.75 -7.40 -12.32
N LEU A 55 -6.20 -6.24 -12.62
CA LEU A 55 -4.79 -5.96 -12.37
C LEU A 55 -4.47 -5.95 -10.87
N MET A 56 -5.35 -5.39 -10.04
CA MET A 56 -5.20 -5.44 -8.59
C MET A 56 -5.13 -6.87 -8.06
N ASP A 57 -5.96 -7.77 -8.58
CA ASP A 57 -5.99 -9.17 -8.16
C ASP A 57 -4.70 -9.94 -8.52
N ASN A 58 -3.94 -9.44 -9.49
CA ASN A 58 -2.69 -10.06 -9.92
C ASN A 58 -1.46 -9.60 -9.10
N VAL A 59 -1.60 -8.57 -8.27
CA VAL A 59 -0.49 -8.09 -7.44
C VAL A 59 -0.19 -9.08 -6.32
N GLN A 60 1.07 -9.45 -6.16
CA GLN A 60 1.51 -10.39 -5.15
C GLN A 60 2.40 -9.73 -4.10
N SER A 61 2.25 -10.13 -2.85
CA SER A 61 3.20 -9.80 -1.79
C SER A 61 4.49 -10.60 -1.97
N LYS A 62 5.61 -10.05 -1.54
CA LYS A 62 6.93 -10.72 -1.62
C LYS A 62 7.63 -10.89 -0.29
N THR A 63 7.07 -10.37 0.79
CA THR A 63 7.80 -10.30 2.07
C THR A 63 7.77 -11.62 2.81
N ILE A 64 6.59 -12.09 3.20
CA ILE A 64 6.40 -13.30 4.03
C ILE A 64 5.72 -14.39 3.20
N CYS A 65 4.72 -14.03 2.43
CA CYS A 65 3.95 -14.90 1.56
C CYS A 65 3.55 -14.16 0.29
N SER A 66 2.99 -14.86 -0.68
CA SER A 66 2.60 -14.28 -1.98
C SER A 66 1.27 -13.53 -1.95
N GLU A 67 0.45 -13.77 -0.92
CA GLU A 67 -0.87 -13.17 -0.78
C GLU A 67 -0.89 -12.12 0.32
N PHE A 68 -1.39 -10.92 0.02
CA PHE A 68 -1.50 -9.85 1.01
C PHE A 68 -2.44 -10.20 2.15
N ASP A 69 -3.55 -10.88 1.87
CA ASP A 69 -4.52 -11.26 2.91
C ASP A 69 -3.91 -12.28 3.88
N GLU A 70 -3.18 -13.27 3.38
CA GLU A 70 -2.45 -14.23 4.21
C GLU A 70 -1.38 -13.53 5.05
N GLN A 71 -0.65 -12.58 4.47
CA GLN A 71 0.35 -11.79 5.19
C GLN A 71 -0.28 -10.96 6.32
N LEU A 72 -1.46 -10.39 6.09
CA LEU A 72 -2.22 -9.68 7.11
C LEU A 72 -2.68 -10.61 8.23
N ASP A 73 -3.21 -11.78 7.89
CA ASP A 73 -3.66 -12.77 8.87
C ASP A 73 -2.52 -13.23 9.78
N ILE A 74 -1.35 -13.50 9.21
CA ILE A 74 -0.14 -13.85 9.97
C ILE A 74 0.27 -12.71 10.89
N SER A 75 0.29 -11.49 10.38
CA SER A 75 0.66 -10.31 11.15
C SER A 75 -0.30 -10.07 12.32
N GLU A 76 -1.60 -10.20 12.09
CA GLU A 76 -2.63 -10.01 13.10
C GLU A 76 -2.61 -11.14 14.16
N ALA A 77 -2.33 -12.37 13.76
CA ALA A 77 -2.18 -13.50 14.69
C ALA A 77 -1.02 -13.28 15.65
N LEU A 78 0.10 -12.72 15.17
CA LEU A 78 1.30 -12.49 15.98
C LEU A 78 1.24 -11.21 16.82
N TYR A 79 0.71 -10.13 16.26
CA TYR A 79 0.85 -8.78 16.80
C TYR A 79 -0.48 -8.07 17.05
N LYS A 80 -1.60 -8.69 16.72
CA LYS A 80 -2.95 -8.13 16.71
C LYS A 80 -3.05 -6.95 15.71
N THR A 81 -4.22 -6.37 15.57
CA THR A 81 -4.43 -5.18 14.74
C THR A 81 -3.98 -3.94 15.51
N ASN A 82 -2.76 -3.50 15.29
CA ASN A 82 -2.16 -2.36 15.98
C ASN A 82 -2.04 -1.10 15.11
N LEU A 83 -2.40 -1.19 13.84
CA LEU A 83 -2.38 -0.07 12.91
C LEU A 83 -3.79 0.23 12.40
N LYS A 84 -4.22 1.46 12.56
CA LYS A 84 -5.47 2.00 12.03
C LYS A 84 -5.18 3.22 11.17
N PHE A 85 -5.86 3.32 10.05
CA PHE A 85 -5.81 4.49 9.19
C PHE A 85 -6.93 5.47 9.57
N ASN A 86 -6.64 6.76 9.53
CA ASN A 86 -7.59 7.81 9.88
C ASN A 86 -7.93 8.76 8.72
N PHE A 87 -7.39 8.52 7.53
CA PHE A 87 -7.76 9.29 6.36
C PHE A 87 -9.08 8.82 5.75
N THR A 88 -9.77 9.71 5.07
CA THR A 88 -11.08 9.49 4.46
C THR A 88 -11.00 9.51 2.94
N LYS A 89 -12.08 9.10 2.27
CA LYS A 89 -12.20 9.24 0.80
C LYS A 89 -12.07 10.69 0.36
N LYS A 90 -12.57 11.63 1.17
CA LYS A 90 -12.44 13.06 0.90
C LYS A 90 -10.98 13.50 0.89
N ASP A 91 -10.19 13.03 1.85
CA ASP A 91 -8.76 13.33 1.91
C ASP A 91 -8.03 12.80 0.68
N VAL A 92 -8.37 11.59 0.24
CA VAL A 92 -7.80 10.99 -0.98
C VAL A 92 -8.14 11.83 -2.22
N THR A 93 -9.41 12.17 -2.40
CA THR A 93 -9.86 12.98 -3.54
C THR A 93 -9.18 14.35 -3.56
N GLU A 94 -9.07 15.00 -2.40
CA GLU A 94 -8.42 16.31 -2.28
C GLU A 94 -6.92 16.24 -2.59
N LEU A 95 -6.24 15.22 -2.05
CA LEU A 95 -4.82 14.98 -2.32
C LEU A 95 -4.57 14.80 -3.82
N LEU A 96 -5.35 13.94 -4.47
CA LEU A 96 -5.19 13.63 -5.89
C LEU A 96 -5.57 14.82 -6.79
N LYS A 97 -6.54 15.63 -6.39
CA LYS A 97 -6.88 16.87 -7.09
C LYS A 97 -5.68 17.82 -7.14
N ASN A 98 -4.92 17.89 -6.07
CA ASN A 98 -3.75 18.76 -5.94
C ASN A 98 -2.47 18.15 -6.55
N ALA A 99 -2.48 16.89 -6.94
CA ALA A 99 -1.34 16.20 -7.55
C ALA A 99 -1.23 16.49 -9.06
N GLU A 100 -1.12 17.76 -9.42
CA GLU A 100 -1.19 18.23 -10.83
C GLU A 100 -0.03 17.72 -11.70
N ALA A 101 1.07 17.29 -11.11
CA ALA A 101 2.21 16.70 -11.83
C ALA A 101 1.86 15.37 -12.49
N TYR A 102 0.77 14.73 -12.09
CA TYR A 102 0.33 13.45 -12.66
C TYR A 102 -0.85 13.63 -13.60
N PRO A 103 -0.88 12.90 -14.74
CA PRO A 103 -2.01 12.92 -15.67
C PRO A 103 -3.32 12.52 -14.98
N LYS A 104 -4.43 13.06 -15.46
CA LYS A 104 -5.77 12.79 -14.91
C LYS A 104 -6.11 11.30 -14.89
N GLU A 105 -5.73 10.55 -15.92
CA GLU A 105 -5.96 9.10 -15.99
C GLU A 105 -5.28 8.34 -14.85
N ILE A 106 -4.03 8.71 -14.54
CA ILE A 106 -3.29 8.11 -13.42
C ILE A 106 -3.96 8.46 -12.09
N ARG A 107 -4.33 9.72 -11.90
CA ARG A 107 -5.01 10.16 -10.67
C ARG A 107 -6.34 9.44 -10.46
N ASN A 108 -7.14 9.29 -11.52
CA ASN A 108 -8.41 8.57 -11.47
C ASN A 108 -8.20 7.08 -11.14
N ARG A 109 -7.19 6.45 -11.73
CA ARG A 109 -6.84 5.06 -11.44
C ARG A 109 -6.44 4.87 -9.99
N VAL A 110 -5.58 5.73 -9.48
CA VAL A 110 -5.14 5.70 -8.07
C VAL A 110 -6.33 5.87 -7.12
N GLU A 111 -7.24 6.80 -7.40
CA GLU A 111 -8.46 6.98 -6.60
C GLU A 111 -9.32 5.71 -6.60
N THR A 112 -9.52 5.09 -7.76
CA THR A 112 -10.27 3.84 -7.89
C THR A 112 -9.64 2.72 -7.05
N ILE A 113 -8.32 2.57 -7.13
CA ILE A 113 -7.58 1.56 -6.36
C ILE A 113 -7.74 1.81 -4.87
N ILE A 114 -7.46 3.02 -4.40
CA ILE A 114 -7.52 3.33 -2.97
C ILE A 114 -8.94 3.14 -2.44
N PHE A 115 -9.97 3.57 -3.16
CA PHE A 115 -11.36 3.38 -2.73
C PHE A 115 -11.75 1.90 -2.65
N ALA A 116 -11.30 1.08 -3.60
CA ALA A 116 -11.52 -0.36 -3.55
C ALA A 116 -10.82 -1.01 -2.35
N GLN A 117 -9.57 -0.63 -2.09
CA GLN A 117 -8.79 -1.11 -0.96
C GLN A 117 -9.38 -0.65 0.39
N MET A 118 -9.88 0.58 0.48
CA MET A 118 -10.59 1.06 1.67
C MET A 118 -11.86 0.27 1.97
N ARG A 119 -12.57 -0.17 0.94
CA ARG A 119 -13.73 -1.07 1.11
C ARG A 119 -13.31 -2.45 1.57
N LYS A 120 -12.30 -3.03 0.92
CA LYS A 120 -11.78 -4.37 1.23
C LYS A 120 -11.28 -4.46 2.67
N TYR A 121 -10.51 -3.48 3.10
CA TYR A 121 -9.88 -3.42 4.42
C TYR A 121 -10.56 -2.40 5.34
N SER A 122 -11.88 -2.30 5.27
CA SER A 122 -12.65 -1.30 6.04
C SER A 122 -12.39 -1.37 7.55
N TYR A 123 -12.10 -2.55 8.08
CA TYR A 123 -11.79 -2.77 9.50
C TYR A 123 -10.48 -2.10 9.94
N LEU A 124 -9.59 -1.75 9.00
CA LEU A 124 -8.34 -1.02 9.28
C LEU A 124 -8.53 0.49 9.36
N PHE A 125 -9.72 0.99 9.10
CA PHE A 125 -10.03 2.41 9.16
C PHE A 125 -10.76 2.76 10.44
N SER A 126 -10.45 3.93 10.99
CA SER A 126 -11.23 4.46 12.11
C SER A 126 -12.66 4.70 11.66
N SER A 127 -13.62 4.33 12.50
CA SER A 127 -15.03 4.60 12.21
C SER A 127 -15.23 6.12 12.04
N VAL A 128 -15.80 6.46 10.93
CA VAL A 128 -16.19 7.83 10.65
C VAL A 128 -17.61 8.03 11.17
#